data_7ca94ff81e71bc22e9326be6f4e78d6f
#
_entry.id   7ca94ff81e71bc22e9326be6f4e78d6f
#
_cell.length_a   1.000
_cell.length_b   1.000
_cell.length_c   1.000
_cell.angle_alpha   90.00
_cell.angle_beta   90.00
_cell.angle_gamma   90.00
#
_symmetry.space_group_name_H-M   'P 1'
#
loop_
_entity.id
_entity.type
_entity.pdbx_description
1 polymer ?
#
loop_
_entity_poly.entity_id
_entity_poly.type
_entity_poly.pdbx_seq_one_letter_code
_entity_poly.pdbx_strand_id
1 'polypeptide(L)' 'MLTDSMRERVWAVAGSYYPEHDWAHGRSHIERVVGIALKIGRQEGADLDVIELAATLHDVFENKETHSNIE' A
#
# COMPACT_ATOMS: atom_id res chain seq x y z
N MET A 1 -8.12 -9.89 6.00
CA MET A 1 -7.09 -8.86 6.26
C MET A 1 -5.79 -9.53 6.70
N LEU A 2 -4.68 -8.89 6.44
CA LEU A 2 -3.40 -9.37 6.92
C LEU A 2 -3.35 -9.38 8.44
N THR A 3 -2.57 -10.30 9.01
CA THR A 3 -2.27 -10.25 10.44
C THR A 3 -1.37 -9.04 10.71
N ASP A 4 -1.31 -8.62 11.97
CA ASP A 4 -0.45 -7.50 12.34
C ASP A 4 1.01 -7.78 12.00
N SER A 5 1.46 -9.01 12.23
CA SER A 5 2.83 -9.41 11.92
C SER A 5 3.13 -9.34 10.42
N MET A 6 2.21 -9.81 9.61
CA MET A 6 2.37 -9.75 8.15
C MET A 6 2.34 -8.31 7.66
N ARG A 7 1.45 -7.50 8.21
CA ARG A 7 1.35 -6.09 7.84
C ARG A 7 2.64 -5.34 8.15
N GLU A 8 3.23 -5.60 9.32
CA GLU A 8 4.50 -5.01 9.68
C GLU A 8 5.60 -5.36 8.69
N ARG A 9 5.65 -6.61 8.27
CA ARG A 9 6.64 -7.07 7.30
C ARG A 9 6.45 -6.41 5.93
N VAL A 10 5.21 -6.33 5.49
CA VAL A 10 4.90 -5.68 4.22
C VAL A 10 5.31 -4.22 4.25
N TRP A 11 4.97 -3.51 5.32
CA TRP A 11 5.32 -2.11 5.45
C TRP A 11 6.81 -1.88 5.66
N ALA A 12 7.52 -2.85 6.26
CA ALA A 12 8.97 -2.75 6.38
C ALA A 12 9.65 -2.65 5.02
N VAL A 13 9.09 -3.33 4.02
CA VAL A 13 9.60 -3.27 2.65
C VAL A 13 8.97 -2.11 1.89
N ALA A 14 7.64 -2.06 1.85
CA ALA A 14 6.91 -1.08 1.06
C ALA A 14 7.18 0.35 1.53
N GLY A 15 7.29 0.54 2.82
CA GLY A 15 7.48 1.88 3.40
C GLY A 15 8.74 2.57 2.91
N SER A 16 9.76 1.81 2.52
CA SER A 16 10.99 2.39 2.00
C SER A 16 10.81 3.07 0.64
N TYR A 17 9.72 2.75 -0.04
CA TYR A 17 9.39 3.33 -1.35
C TYR A 17 8.45 4.52 -1.26
N TYR A 18 7.91 4.82 -0.07
CA TYR A 18 6.91 5.88 0.09
C TYR A 18 7.49 7.05 0.89
N PRO A 19 7.43 8.28 0.35
CA PRO A 19 7.87 9.47 1.10
C PRO A 19 6.97 9.69 2.33
N GLU A 20 7.57 10.10 3.43
CA GLU A 20 6.82 10.30 4.66
C GLU A 20 5.90 11.50 4.64
N HIS A 21 6.32 12.54 3.93
CA HIS A 21 5.65 13.85 3.97
C HIS A 21 4.95 14.23 2.69
N ASP A 22 4.87 13.32 1.73
CA ASP A 22 4.15 13.56 0.49
C ASP A 22 2.71 13.07 0.67
N TRP A 23 1.79 13.99 0.87
CA TRP A 23 0.41 13.63 1.12
C TRP A 23 -0.26 12.94 -0.08
N ALA A 24 0.24 13.12 -1.28
CA ALA A 24 -0.31 12.50 -2.49
C ALA A 24 0.19 11.07 -2.71
N HIS A 25 1.44 10.78 -2.29
CA HIS A 25 2.08 9.48 -2.53
C HIS A 25 2.71 8.90 -1.28
N GLY A 26 2.56 9.57 -0.14
CA GLY A 26 3.16 9.14 1.11
C GLY A 26 2.35 8.05 1.79
N ARG A 27 2.89 7.58 2.90
CA ARG A 27 2.30 6.49 3.67
C ARG A 27 0.86 6.78 4.10
N SER A 28 0.56 8.01 4.51
CA SER A 28 -0.79 8.36 4.94
C SER A 28 -1.80 8.18 3.83
N HIS A 29 -1.43 8.54 2.60
CA HIS A 29 -2.28 8.34 1.43
C HIS A 29 -2.51 6.85 1.20
N ILE A 30 -1.46 6.06 1.25
CA ILE A 30 -1.55 4.61 1.02
C ILE A 30 -2.44 3.95 2.08
N GLU A 31 -2.27 4.33 3.35
CA GLU A 31 -3.11 3.80 4.42
C GLU A 31 -4.57 4.12 4.20
N ARG A 32 -4.87 5.30 3.68
CA ARG A 32 -6.23 5.71 3.37
C ARG A 32 -6.81 4.89 2.22
N VAL A 33 -6.01 4.68 1.18
CA VAL A 33 -6.41 3.85 0.03
C VAL A 33 -6.69 2.42 0.49
N VAL A 34 -5.83 1.87 1.36
CA VAL A 34 -6.02 0.53 1.92
C VAL A 34 -7.35 0.47 2.67
N GLY A 35 -7.64 1.46 3.50
CA GLY A 35 -8.90 1.49 4.25
C GLY A 35 -10.12 1.49 3.35
N ILE A 36 -10.10 2.29 2.30
CA ILE A 36 -11.19 2.35 1.32
C ILE A 36 -11.32 1.03 0.58
N ALA A 37 -10.20 0.48 0.13
CA ALA A 37 -10.20 -0.79 -0.60
C ALA A 37 -10.74 -1.94 0.25
N LEU A 38 -10.38 -1.98 1.53
CA LEU A 38 -10.90 -3.00 2.44
C LEU A 38 -12.40 -2.85 2.66
N LYS A 39 -12.88 -1.63 2.77
CA LYS A 39 -14.30 -1.36 2.93
C LYS A 39 -15.09 -1.87 1.73
N ILE A 40 -14.63 -1.55 0.54
CA ILE A 40 -15.26 -2.00 -0.70
C ILE A 40 -15.16 -3.52 -0.83
N GLY A 41 -13.99 -4.08 -0.57
CA GLY A 41 -13.77 -5.52 -0.66
C GLY A 41 -14.66 -6.30 0.29
N ARG A 42 -14.87 -5.78 1.51
CA ARG A 42 -15.74 -6.40 2.48
C ARG A 42 -17.18 -6.44 2.00
N GLN A 43 -17.64 -5.36 1.37
CA GLN A 43 -18.99 -5.29 0.82
C GLN A 43 -19.19 -6.23 -0.37
N GLU A 44 -18.14 -6.45 -1.15
CA GLU A 44 -18.20 -7.28 -2.35
C GLU A 44 -17.82 -8.73 -2.11
N GLY A 45 -17.46 -9.08 -0.89
CA GLY A 45 -17.07 -10.47 -0.56
C GLY A 45 -15.71 -10.88 -1.11
N ALA A 46 -14.83 -9.92 -1.33
CA ALA A 46 -13.50 -10.19 -1.89
C ALA A 46 -12.53 -10.71 -0.82
N ASP A 47 -11.44 -11.30 -1.27
CA ASP A 47 -10.36 -11.75 -0.40
C ASP A 47 -9.62 -10.54 0.18
N LEU A 48 -9.84 -10.28 1.47
CA LEU A 48 -9.31 -9.09 2.12
C LEU A 48 -7.78 -9.10 2.26
N ASP A 49 -7.17 -10.28 2.33
CA ASP A 49 -5.72 -10.38 2.37
C ASP A 49 -5.11 -9.88 1.06
N VAL A 50 -5.67 -10.32 -0.05
CA VAL A 50 -5.22 -9.90 -1.38
C VAL A 50 -5.45 -8.40 -1.56
N ILE A 51 -6.60 -7.92 -1.16
CA ILE A 51 -6.96 -6.50 -1.30
C ILE A 51 -6.01 -5.62 -0.49
N GLU A 52 -5.77 -5.97 0.76
CA GLU A 52 -4.86 -5.18 1.60
C GLU A 52 -3.45 -5.18 1.03
N LEU A 53 -2.96 -6.34 0.63
CA LEU A 53 -1.62 -6.46 0.06
C LEU A 53 -1.49 -5.67 -1.24
N ALA A 54 -2.45 -5.83 -2.13
CA ALA A 54 -2.43 -5.14 -3.42
C ALA A 54 -2.48 -3.62 -3.23
N ALA A 55 -3.36 -3.14 -2.35
CA ALA A 55 -3.50 -1.70 -2.10
C ALA A 55 -2.24 -1.12 -1.45
N THR A 56 -1.63 -1.86 -0.51
CA THR A 56 -0.42 -1.41 0.16
C THR A 56 0.74 -1.29 -0.83
N LEU A 57 0.79 -2.15 -1.82
CA LEU A 57 1.90 -2.22 -2.75
C LEU A 57 1.65 -1.52 -4.10
N HIS A 58 0.45 -0.98 -4.32
CA HIS A 58 0.07 -0.53 -5.65
C HIS A 58 0.97 0.58 -6.21
N ASP A 59 1.54 1.43 -5.37
CA ASP A 59 2.42 2.51 -5.81
C ASP A 59 3.92 2.19 -5.68
N VAL A 60 4.27 1.03 -5.12
CA VAL A 60 5.67 0.65 -4.97
C VAL A 60 6.35 0.58 -6.34
N PHE A 61 5.68 -0.05 -7.28
CA PHE A 61 6.22 -0.24 -8.62
C PHE A 61 6.42 1.10 -9.33
N GLU A 62 5.44 1.98 -9.22
CA GLU A 62 5.49 3.29 -9.85
C GLU A 62 6.60 4.14 -9.25
N ASN A 63 6.73 4.13 -7.93
CA ASN A 63 7.80 4.87 -7.26
C ASN A 63 9.17 4.32 -7.61
N LYS A 64 9.28 3.01 -7.77
CA LYS A 64 10.53 2.38 -8.20
C LYS A 64 10.90 2.78 -9.61
N GLU A 65 9.93 2.83 -10.52
CA GLU A 65 10.14 3.27 -11.89
C GLU A 65 10.56 4.73 -11.94
N THR A 66 9.96 5.57 -11.13
CA THR A 66 10.32 6.97 -11.04
C THR A 66 11.76 7.13 -10.61
N HIS A 67 12.19 6.37 -9.62
CA HIS A 67 13.59 6.38 -9.19
C HIS A 67 14.53 5.94 -10.32
N SER A 68 14.16 4.92 -11.06
CA SER A 68 14.95 4.44 -12.18
C SER A 68 15.04 5.46 -13.29
N ASN A 69 13.97 6.20 -13.52
CA ASN A 69 13.89 7.18 -14.60
C ASN A 69 14.68 8.45 -14.32
N ILE A 70 14.93 8.73 -13.06
CA ILE A 70 15.72 9.90 -12.67
C ILE A 70 17.19 9.73 -13.03
N GLU A 71 17.62 8.52 -13.11
CA GLU A 71 19.00 8.22 -13.52
C GLU A 71 19.19 8.52 -15.00
#